data_541ca1f13a8ba527deba30b46f468003
#
_entry.id   541ca1f13a8ba527deba30b46f468003
#
_cell.length_a   1.000
_cell.length_b   1.000
_cell.length_c   1.000
_cell.angle_alpha   90.00
_cell.angle_beta   90.00
_cell.angle_gamma   90.00
#
_symmetry.space_group_name_H-M   'P 1'
#
loop_
_entity.id
_entity.type
_entity.pdbx_description
1 polymer ?
#
loop_
_entity_poly.entity_id
_entity_poly.type
_entity_poly.pdbx_seq_one_letter_code
_entity_poly.pdbx_strand_id
1 'polypeptide(L)'
;PELASVSMEIPSAEIVTVTRAVFEKISYRDNPDGWLGIFPVPKTALEDLKLSESPFVIVAESVEKPGNLGAILRTADAAHVDAVIVCDPRVDLWNPNVVRASRGTIFTVPTVEADSPNALAFLKSRKMRVLAATPSAEVLYTDVDLKEPIALAVGTEDEGLTDFWMQNADIKVKIPMLGRVNSLNVS
;
A
#
# COMPACT_ATOMS: atom_id res chain seq x y z
N PRO A 1 32.02 -6.61 7.02
CA PRO A 1 31.69 -6.22 5.63
C PRO A 1 30.47 -5.30 5.59
N GLU A 2 29.35 -5.66 6.25
CA GLU A 2 28.06 -4.92 6.21
C GLU A 2 28.16 -3.50 6.78
N LEU A 3 28.84 -3.30 7.94
CA LEU A 3 29.05 -1.96 8.53
C LEU A 3 29.80 -1.02 7.59
N ALA A 4 30.81 -1.54 6.90
CA ALA A 4 31.57 -0.74 5.94
C ALA A 4 30.72 -0.33 4.74
N SER A 5 29.83 -1.22 4.29
CA SER A 5 28.88 -0.95 3.20
C SER A 5 27.91 0.17 3.56
N VAL A 6 27.29 0.08 4.75
CA VAL A 6 26.36 1.12 5.24
C VAL A 6 27.05 2.49 5.35
N SER A 7 28.27 2.53 5.91
CA SER A 7 29.03 3.78 6.03
C SER A 7 29.43 4.37 4.67
N MET A 8 29.62 3.55 3.65
CA MET A 8 29.93 4.01 2.29
C MET A 8 28.70 4.52 1.55
N GLU A 9 27.57 3.84 1.70
CA GLU A 9 26.32 4.18 1.01
C GLU A 9 25.57 5.34 1.68
N ILE A 10 25.67 5.46 3.02
CA ILE A 10 25.02 6.51 3.81
C ILE A 10 26.05 7.17 4.74
N PRO A 11 26.93 8.04 4.19
CA PRO A 11 28.01 8.66 4.99
C PRO A 11 27.50 9.51 6.16
N SER A 12 26.25 9.97 6.12
CA SER A 12 25.63 10.77 7.18
C SER A 12 24.98 9.93 8.29
N ALA A 13 24.95 8.59 8.15
CA ALA A 13 24.35 7.74 9.17
C ALA A 13 25.22 7.69 10.42
N GLU A 14 24.62 7.95 11.58
CA GLU A 14 25.24 7.70 12.88
C GLU A 14 25.15 6.21 13.19
N ILE A 15 26.31 5.58 13.40
CA ILE A 15 26.39 4.16 13.76
C ILE A 15 26.68 4.03 15.25
N VAL A 16 25.72 3.48 15.99
CA VAL A 16 25.84 3.25 17.43
C VAL A 16 25.94 1.76 17.71
N THR A 17 27.03 1.34 18.32
CA THR A 17 27.21 -0.05 18.80
C THR A 17 26.70 -0.17 20.21
N VAL A 18 25.82 -1.13 20.48
CA VAL A 18 25.24 -1.39 21.78
C VAL A 18 25.47 -2.82 22.23
N THR A 19 25.36 -3.08 23.53
CA THR A 19 25.40 -4.47 24.05
C THR A 19 24.16 -5.25 23.62
N ARG A 20 24.27 -6.58 23.58
CA ARG A 20 23.16 -7.46 23.27
C ARG A 20 21.93 -7.18 24.14
N ALA A 21 22.12 -7.00 25.44
CA ALA A 21 21.02 -6.73 26.37
C ALA A 21 20.28 -5.41 26.07
N VAL A 22 21.01 -4.36 25.64
CA VAL A 22 20.38 -3.10 25.19
C VAL A 22 19.68 -3.31 23.87
N PHE A 23 20.32 -4.01 22.93
CA PHE A 23 19.75 -4.27 21.60
C PHE A 23 18.44 -5.06 21.68
N GLU A 24 18.38 -6.11 22.47
CA GLU A 24 17.17 -6.90 22.72
C GLU A 24 16.03 -6.05 23.31
N LYS A 25 16.37 -5.07 24.14
CA LYS A 25 15.39 -4.18 24.79
C LYS A 25 14.80 -3.12 23.85
N ILE A 26 15.58 -2.62 22.88
CA ILE A 26 15.13 -1.60 21.92
C ILE A 26 14.57 -2.22 20.65
N SER A 27 14.85 -3.51 20.39
CA SER A 27 14.37 -4.20 19.20
C SER A 27 12.90 -4.51 19.28
N TYR A 28 12.20 -4.32 18.17
CA TYR A 28 10.77 -4.67 18.07
C TYR A 28 10.54 -6.19 17.95
N ARG A 29 11.56 -6.96 17.57
CA ARG A 29 11.50 -8.41 17.35
C ARG A 29 11.98 -9.17 18.57
N ASP A 30 11.35 -10.31 18.87
CA ASP A 30 11.79 -11.23 19.94
C ASP A 30 13.18 -11.83 19.67
N ASN A 31 13.51 -12.10 18.40
CA ASN A 31 14.82 -12.62 17.98
C ASN A 31 15.42 -11.67 16.92
N PRO A 32 16.05 -10.57 17.36
CA PRO A 32 16.61 -9.58 16.45
C PRO A 32 17.90 -10.10 15.79
N ASP A 33 18.09 -9.70 14.52
CA ASP A 33 19.21 -10.11 13.69
C ASP A 33 20.48 -9.24 13.84
N GLY A 34 20.46 -8.29 14.79
CA GLY A 34 21.62 -7.46 15.15
C GLY A 34 21.64 -6.10 14.46
N TRP A 35 20.63 -5.77 13.67
CA TRP A 35 20.50 -4.47 13.00
C TRP A 35 19.19 -3.79 13.37
N LEU A 36 19.28 -2.48 13.67
CA LEU A 36 18.14 -1.62 13.89
C LEU A 36 18.39 -0.28 13.21
N GLY A 37 17.54 0.09 12.27
CA GLY A 37 17.60 1.39 11.61
C GLY A 37 16.51 2.32 12.15
N ILE A 38 16.86 3.58 12.40
CA ILE A 38 15.94 4.65 12.76
C ILE A 38 16.02 5.69 11.66
N PHE A 39 14.89 5.99 11.03
CA PHE A 39 14.80 6.90 9.89
C PHE A 39 13.67 7.91 10.13
N PRO A 40 13.80 9.13 9.60
CA PRO A 40 12.66 10.04 9.56
C PRO A 40 11.56 9.45 8.69
N VAL A 41 10.31 9.63 9.09
CA VAL A 41 9.15 9.22 8.29
C VAL A 41 9.07 10.12 7.06
N PRO A 42 9.08 9.56 5.84
CA PRO A 42 8.89 10.33 4.62
C PRO A 42 7.54 11.04 4.62
N LYS A 43 7.54 12.30 4.22
CA LYS A 43 6.31 13.07 3.99
C LYS A 43 6.07 13.12 2.50
N THR A 44 5.14 12.33 2.02
CA THR A 44 4.70 12.30 0.63
C THR A 44 3.26 12.78 0.53
N ALA A 45 2.97 13.65 -0.45
CA ALA A 45 1.64 14.12 -0.76
C ALA A 45 1.17 13.54 -2.10
N LEU A 46 -0.14 13.61 -2.37
CA LEU A 46 -0.70 13.14 -3.65
C LEU A 46 -0.04 13.84 -4.85
N GLU A 47 0.28 15.11 -4.69
CA GLU A 47 0.89 15.96 -5.73
C GLU A 47 2.33 15.54 -6.08
N ASP A 48 3.01 14.88 -5.15
CA ASP A 48 4.39 14.40 -5.33
C ASP A 48 4.46 13.11 -6.16
N LEU A 49 3.32 12.44 -6.38
CA LEU A 49 3.24 11.20 -7.14
C LEU A 49 3.58 11.43 -8.62
N LYS A 50 4.62 10.76 -9.07
CA LYS A 50 5.03 10.74 -10.48
C LYS A 50 4.40 9.52 -11.13
N LEU A 51 3.32 9.75 -11.88
CA LEU A 51 2.60 8.71 -12.59
C LEU A 51 3.08 8.59 -14.03
N SER A 52 3.02 7.40 -14.60
CA SER A 52 3.30 7.13 -16.01
C SER A 52 2.24 7.76 -16.93
N GLU A 53 2.40 7.61 -18.23
CA GLU A 53 1.41 8.11 -19.22
C GLU A 53 0.08 7.35 -19.16
N SER A 54 0.12 6.06 -18.81
CA SER A 54 -1.06 5.23 -18.60
C SER A 54 -1.00 4.59 -17.20
N PRO A 55 -1.28 5.38 -16.16
CA PRO A 55 -1.02 4.94 -14.79
C PRO A 55 -2.01 3.88 -14.31
N PHE A 56 -1.47 2.94 -13.53
CA PHE A 56 -2.24 2.03 -12.71
C PHE A 56 -2.02 2.35 -11.23
N VAL A 57 -3.06 2.74 -10.53
CA VAL A 57 -3.02 3.10 -9.09
C VAL A 57 -3.91 2.15 -8.31
N ILE A 58 -3.45 1.72 -7.14
CA ILE A 58 -4.28 1.02 -6.16
C ILE A 58 -4.73 2.01 -5.09
N VAL A 59 -6.02 2.01 -4.78
CA VAL A 59 -6.60 2.69 -3.63
C VAL A 59 -6.96 1.64 -2.60
N ALA A 60 -6.33 1.68 -1.44
CA ALA A 60 -6.56 0.76 -0.32
C ALA A 60 -7.31 1.51 0.79
N GLU A 61 -8.63 1.35 0.86
CA GLU A 61 -9.46 2.04 1.83
C GLU A 61 -9.54 1.31 3.16
N SER A 62 -9.32 2.04 4.25
CA SER A 62 -9.53 1.61 5.64
C SER A 62 -8.87 0.28 6.02
N VAL A 63 -7.74 -0.05 5.40
CA VAL A 63 -7.00 -1.29 5.72
C VAL A 63 -6.56 -1.27 7.18
N GLU A 64 -6.92 -2.30 7.93
CA GLU A 64 -6.69 -2.41 9.37
C GLU A 64 -5.47 -3.26 9.73
N LYS A 65 -5.26 -4.34 8.96
CA LYS A 65 -4.22 -5.33 9.29
C LYS A 65 -2.89 -4.96 8.63
N PRO A 66 -1.83 -4.75 9.41
CA PRO A 66 -0.50 -4.46 8.87
C PRO A 66 -0.02 -5.48 7.83
N GLY A 67 -0.36 -6.76 8.03
CA GLY A 67 -0.02 -7.83 7.10
C GLY A 67 -0.66 -7.66 5.73
N ASN A 68 -1.92 -7.22 5.67
CA ASN A 68 -2.65 -6.98 4.42
C ASN A 68 -2.08 -5.78 3.67
N LEU A 69 -1.82 -4.67 4.37
CA LEU A 69 -1.20 -3.50 3.73
C LEU A 69 0.19 -3.85 3.17
N GLY A 70 1.00 -4.58 3.93
CA GLY A 70 2.30 -5.05 3.43
C GLY A 70 2.18 -6.00 2.23
N ALA A 71 1.16 -6.86 2.19
CA ALA A 71 0.92 -7.75 1.05
C ALA A 71 0.40 -6.99 -0.18
N ILE A 72 -0.48 -5.99 0.00
CA ILE A 72 -0.91 -5.07 -1.07
C ILE A 72 0.32 -4.39 -1.70
N LEU A 73 1.23 -3.86 -0.89
CA LEU A 73 2.46 -3.22 -1.39
C LEU A 73 3.34 -4.18 -2.19
N ARG A 74 3.46 -5.44 -1.75
CA ARG A 74 4.20 -6.47 -2.50
C ARG A 74 3.53 -6.82 -3.83
N THR A 75 2.21 -6.91 -3.84
CA THR A 75 1.43 -7.16 -5.06
C THR A 75 1.55 -5.98 -6.02
N ALA A 76 1.49 -4.76 -5.50
CA ALA A 76 1.68 -3.53 -6.25
C ALA A 76 3.07 -3.47 -6.92
N ASP A 77 4.12 -3.82 -6.18
CA ASP A 77 5.49 -3.92 -6.71
C ASP A 77 5.57 -4.97 -7.83
N ALA A 78 5.06 -6.18 -7.59
CA ALA A 78 5.07 -7.25 -8.57
C ALA A 78 4.27 -6.94 -9.84
N ALA A 79 3.18 -6.18 -9.72
CA ALA A 79 2.34 -5.73 -10.84
C ALA A 79 2.83 -4.43 -11.48
N HIS A 80 3.94 -3.87 -11.01
CA HIS A 80 4.48 -2.59 -11.47
C HIS A 80 3.46 -1.45 -11.43
N VAL A 81 2.75 -1.34 -10.30
CA VAL A 81 1.76 -0.30 -10.04
C VAL A 81 2.47 1.05 -9.87
N ASP A 82 1.95 2.12 -10.45
CA ASP A 82 2.53 3.46 -10.37
C ASP A 82 2.50 4.03 -8.95
N ALA A 83 1.42 3.79 -8.20
CA ALA A 83 1.29 4.23 -6.82
C ALA A 83 0.23 3.44 -6.04
N VAL A 84 0.37 3.46 -4.71
CA VAL A 84 -0.66 3.02 -3.77
C VAL A 84 -1.12 4.23 -2.94
N ILE A 85 -2.42 4.51 -2.97
CA ILE A 85 -3.04 5.53 -2.13
C ILE A 85 -3.77 4.81 -1.00
N VAL A 86 -3.32 5.01 0.23
CA VAL A 86 -3.95 4.44 1.43
C VAL A 86 -4.96 5.45 1.94
N CYS A 87 -6.24 5.16 1.75
CA CYS A 87 -7.32 6.05 2.14
C CYS A 87 -7.85 5.71 3.53
N ASP A 88 -8.02 6.77 4.35
CA ASP A 88 -8.60 6.66 5.69
C ASP A 88 -8.01 5.50 6.50
N PRO A 89 -6.65 5.42 6.61
CA PRO A 89 -5.96 4.27 7.16
C PRO A 89 -6.34 4.03 8.63
N ARG A 90 -6.57 2.76 8.98
CA ARG A 90 -6.77 2.32 10.37
C ARG A 90 -5.49 1.72 10.98
N VAL A 91 -4.43 1.67 10.22
CA VAL A 91 -3.07 1.27 10.64
C VAL A 91 -2.08 2.30 10.12
N ASP A 92 -1.15 2.69 10.95
CA ASP A 92 -0.04 3.55 10.55
C ASP A 92 0.76 2.88 9.43
N LEU A 93 0.93 3.57 8.29
CA LEU A 93 1.68 3.09 7.13
C LEU A 93 3.11 2.68 7.51
N TRP A 94 3.71 3.40 8.45
CA TRP A 94 5.08 3.16 8.91
C TRP A 94 5.16 2.25 10.14
N ASN A 95 4.06 1.62 10.53
CA ASN A 95 4.06 0.60 11.57
C ASN A 95 5.10 -0.49 11.24
N PRO A 96 5.97 -0.88 12.20
CA PRO A 96 7.01 -1.88 11.97
C PRO A 96 6.52 -3.20 11.38
N ASN A 97 5.27 -3.59 11.65
CA ASN A 97 4.68 -4.79 11.06
C ASN A 97 4.30 -4.59 9.58
N VAL A 98 3.91 -3.37 9.15
CA VAL A 98 3.71 -3.04 7.74
C VAL A 98 5.04 -3.09 7.01
N VAL A 99 6.06 -2.42 7.53
CA VAL A 99 7.42 -2.42 6.97
C VAL A 99 7.94 -3.84 6.79
N ARG A 100 7.80 -4.70 7.81
CA ARG A 100 8.21 -6.11 7.71
C ARG A 100 7.39 -6.90 6.71
N ALA A 101 6.06 -6.76 6.73
CA ALA A 101 5.16 -7.48 5.82
C ALA A 101 5.38 -7.07 4.36
N SER A 102 5.73 -5.82 4.10
CA SER A 102 6.04 -5.31 2.77
C SER A 102 7.34 -5.87 2.18
N ARG A 103 8.23 -6.43 3.01
CA ARG A 103 9.55 -6.92 2.60
C ARG A 103 10.40 -5.88 1.86
N GLY A 104 10.23 -4.61 2.22
CA GLY A 104 10.96 -3.49 1.64
C GLY A 104 10.22 -2.77 0.52
N THR A 105 9.13 -3.30 -0.03
CA THR A 105 8.40 -2.65 -1.13
C THR A 105 7.77 -1.32 -0.73
N ILE A 106 7.55 -1.08 0.57
CA ILE A 106 7.13 0.23 1.08
C ILE A 106 8.12 1.36 0.75
N PHE A 107 9.39 1.04 0.49
CA PHE A 107 10.43 2.01 0.13
C PHE A 107 10.60 2.18 -1.39
N THR A 108 10.01 1.30 -2.19
CA THR A 108 10.15 1.29 -3.66
C THR A 108 8.87 1.64 -4.38
N VAL A 109 7.71 1.23 -3.84
CA VAL A 109 6.40 1.58 -4.39
C VAL A 109 5.99 2.97 -3.88
N PRO A 110 5.75 3.96 -4.75
CA PRO A 110 5.24 5.25 -4.35
C PRO A 110 3.93 5.08 -3.55
N THR A 111 3.96 5.45 -2.28
CA THR A 111 2.82 5.23 -1.37
C THR A 111 2.51 6.50 -0.62
N VAL A 112 1.24 6.91 -0.60
CA VAL A 112 0.79 8.10 0.12
C VAL A 112 -0.48 7.80 0.92
N GLU A 113 -0.66 8.50 2.04
CA GLU A 113 -1.90 8.53 2.80
C GLU A 113 -2.74 9.74 2.40
N ALA A 114 -4.04 9.54 2.26
CA ALA A 114 -4.99 10.62 1.96
C ALA A 114 -6.37 10.29 2.55
N ASP A 115 -7.24 11.28 2.65
CA ASP A 115 -8.67 11.00 2.80
C ASP A 115 -9.31 10.63 1.45
N SER A 116 -10.40 9.90 1.49
CA SER A 116 -11.10 9.42 0.30
C SER A 116 -11.53 10.55 -0.64
N PRO A 117 -12.07 11.71 -0.18
CA PRO A 117 -12.42 12.82 -1.06
C PRO A 117 -11.22 13.42 -1.82
N ASN A 118 -10.10 13.64 -1.14
CA ASN A 118 -8.89 14.19 -1.78
C ASN A 118 -8.28 13.18 -2.76
N ALA A 119 -8.22 11.89 -2.39
CA ALA A 119 -7.78 10.83 -3.29
C ALA A 119 -8.63 10.77 -4.57
N LEU A 120 -9.95 10.79 -4.45
CA LEU A 120 -10.85 10.78 -5.60
C LEU A 120 -10.66 12.02 -6.49
N ALA A 121 -10.56 13.21 -5.88
CA ALA A 121 -10.32 14.46 -6.61
C ALA A 121 -8.99 14.40 -7.40
N PHE A 122 -7.94 13.88 -6.77
CA PHE A 122 -6.64 13.67 -7.43
C PHE A 122 -6.78 12.73 -8.64
N LEU A 123 -7.39 11.57 -8.47
CA LEU A 123 -7.57 10.58 -9.54
C LEU A 123 -8.36 11.18 -10.73
N LYS A 124 -9.45 11.88 -10.44
CA LYS A 124 -10.28 12.54 -11.48
C LYS A 124 -9.50 13.65 -12.19
N SER A 125 -8.67 14.42 -11.47
CA SER A 125 -7.82 15.45 -12.09
C SER A 125 -6.81 14.87 -13.09
N ARG A 126 -6.39 13.61 -12.85
CA ARG A 126 -5.50 12.83 -13.73
C ARG A 126 -6.27 12.05 -14.80
N LYS A 127 -7.60 12.25 -14.92
CA LYS A 127 -8.48 11.55 -15.86
C LYS A 127 -8.44 10.03 -15.75
N MET A 128 -8.16 9.54 -14.55
CA MET A 128 -8.15 8.11 -14.27
C MET A 128 -9.57 7.60 -14.08
N ARG A 129 -9.85 6.43 -14.63
CA ARG A 129 -11.10 5.72 -14.41
C ARG A 129 -11.02 4.94 -13.10
N VAL A 130 -11.98 5.16 -12.22
CA VAL A 130 -12.01 4.52 -10.89
C VAL A 130 -12.85 3.25 -10.93
N LEU A 131 -12.23 2.13 -10.62
CA LEU A 131 -12.87 0.83 -10.52
C LEU A 131 -13.03 0.46 -9.04
N ALA A 132 -14.25 0.15 -8.61
CA ALA A 132 -14.51 -0.36 -7.27
C ALA A 132 -14.60 -1.89 -7.30
N ALA A 133 -13.67 -2.57 -6.63
CA ALA A 133 -13.71 -4.02 -6.49
C ALA A 133 -14.69 -4.41 -5.39
N THR A 134 -15.79 -5.09 -5.78
CA THR A 134 -16.82 -5.53 -4.84
C THR A 134 -17.48 -6.82 -5.32
N PRO A 135 -17.80 -7.76 -4.41
CA PRO A 135 -18.53 -8.98 -4.77
C PRO A 135 -19.94 -8.72 -5.31
N SER A 136 -20.53 -7.57 -4.96
CA SER A 136 -21.89 -7.19 -5.38
C SER A 136 -21.95 -6.60 -6.80
N ALA A 137 -20.84 -6.43 -7.49
CA ALA A 137 -20.82 -5.94 -8.85
C ALA A 137 -21.46 -6.93 -9.83
N GLU A 138 -21.98 -6.42 -10.93
CA GLU A 138 -22.49 -7.24 -12.04
C GLU A 138 -21.37 -7.54 -13.06
N VAL A 139 -20.49 -6.58 -13.29
CA VAL A 139 -19.43 -6.63 -14.31
C VAL A 139 -18.24 -7.44 -13.81
N LEU A 140 -17.76 -8.38 -14.60
CA LEU A 140 -16.50 -9.07 -14.33
C LEU A 140 -15.31 -8.16 -14.64
N TYR A 141 -14.25 -8.23 -13.84
CA TYR A 141 -13.05 -7.43 -14.10
C TYR A 141 -12.43 -7.73 -15.48
N THR A 142 -12.63 -8.94 -16.01
CA THR A 142 -12.16 -9.36 -17.34
C THR A 142 -12.91 -8.71 -18.50
N ASP A 143 -14.08 -8.14 -18.24
CA ASP A 143 -14.94 -7.54 -19.27
C ASP A 143 -14.69 -6.01 -19.39
N VAL A 144 -13.76 -5.50 -18.60
CA VAL A 144 -13.37 -4.09 -18.58
C VAL A 144 -12.05 -3.91 -19.33
N ASP A 145 -11.96 -2.86 -20.15
CA ASP A 145 -10.67 -2.46 -20.72
C ASP A 145 -9.80 -1.84 -19.62
N LEU A 146 -8.72 -2.52 -19.28
CA LEU A 146 -7.76 -2.13 -18.25
C LEU A 146 -6.48 -1.48 -18.82
N LYS A 147 -6.46 -1.14 -20.10
CA LYS A 147 -5.30 -0.51 -20.76
C LYS A 147 -5.26 1.01 -20.61
N GLU A 148 -6.38 1.61 -20.21
CA GLU A 148 -6.48 3.04 -19.93
C GLU A 148 -5.95 3.39 -18.53
N PRO A 149 -5.70 4.68 -18.23
CA PRO A 149 -5.41 5.13 -16.87
C PRO A 149 -6.50 4.68 -15.88
N ILE A 150 -6.14 3.83 -14.92
CA ILE A 150 -7.09 3.27 -13.97
C ILE A 150 -6.62 3.39 -12.52
N ALA A 151 -7.59 3.51 -11.63
CA ALA A 151 -7.41 3.33 -10.20
C ALA A 151 -8.33 2.19 -9.72
N LEU A 152 -7.77 1.17 -9.11
CA LEU A 152 -8.51 0.06 -8.52
C LEU A 152 -8.67 0.31 -7.03
N ALA A 153 -9.91 0.55 -6.59
CA ALA A 153 -10.25 0.71 -5.18
C ALA A 153 -10.63 -0.65 -4.58
N VAL A 154 -10.02 -0.95 -3.44
CA VAL A 154 -10.28 -2.12 -2.60
C VAL A 154 -10.52 -1.67 -1.16
N GLY A 155 -11.48 -2.29 -0.49
CA GLY A 155 -11.87 -1.95 0.88
C GLY A 155 -11.45 -3.00 1.90
N THR A 156 -12.03 -2.93 3.09
CA THR A 156 -11.80 -3.90 4.17
C THR A 156 -12.32 -5.30 3.81
N GLU A 157 -11.83 -6.31 4.53
CA GLU A 157 -12.25 -7.71 4.33
C GLU A 157 -13.71 -7.95 4.75
N ASP A 158 -14.16 -7.25 5.79
CA ASP A 158 -15.47 -7.48 6.40
C ASP A 158 -16.56 -6.59 5.79
N GLU A 159 -16.26 -5.29 5.63
CA GLU A 159 -17.24 -4.27 5.19
C GLU A 159 -17.10 -3.93 3.70
N GLY A 160 -15.93 -4.23 3.09
CA GLY A 160 -15.61 -3.83 1.72
C GLY A 160 -15.32 -2.34 1.61
N LEU A 161 -15.67 -1.76 0.48
CA LEU A 161 -15.57 -0.32 0.21
C LEU A 161 -16.75 0.43 0.84
N THR A 162 -16.49 1.62 1.37
CA THR A 162 -17.55 2.49 1.87
C THR A 162 -18.48 2.96 0.76
N ASP A 163 -19.65 3.47 1.17
CA ASP A 163 -20.62 4.07 0.23
C ASP A 163 -20.01 5.19 -0.61
N PHE A 164 -19.01 5.90 -0.07
CA PHE A 164 -18.31 6.94 -0.80
C PHE A 164 -17.70 6.38 -2.09
N TRP A 165 -16.87 5.35 -2.02
CA TRP A 165 -16.25 4.73 -3.21
C TRP A 165 -17.28 4.02 -4.07
N MET A 166 -18.25 3.35 -3.45
CA MET A 166 -19.32 2.66 -4.16
C MET A 166 -20.21 3.58 -5.02
N GLN A 167 -20.38 4.84 -4.62
CA GLN A 167 -21.18 5.83 -5.36
C GLN A 167 -20.35 6.63 -6.37
N ASN A 168 -19.06 6.79 -6.16
CA ASN A 168 -18.18 7.65 -6.96
C ASN A 168 -17.27 6.91 -7.95
N ALA A 169 -17.21 5.58 -7.87
CA ALA A 169 -16.50 4.77 -8.87
C ALA A 169 -17.22 4.82 -10.22
N ASP A 170 -16.43 4.83 -11.30
CA ASP A 170 -16.95 4.83 -12.67
C ASP A 170 -17.50 3.45 -13.04
N ILE A 171 -16.89 2.38 -12.53
CA ILE A 171 -17.30 1.00 -12.75
C ILE A 171 -17.13 0.20 -11.46
N LYS A 172 -18.10 -0.65 -11.16
CA LYS A 172 -17.98 -1.69 -10.13
C LYS A 172 -17.62 -3.00 -10.80
N VAL A 173 -16.58 -3.67 -10.30
CA VAL A 173 -16.09 -4.91 -10.86
C VAL A 173 -16.00 -6.00 -9.82
N LYS A 174 -16.16 -7.25 -10.24
CA LYS A 174 -15.99 -8.41 -9.37
C LYS A 174 -15.02 -9.42 -9.95
N ILE A 175 -14.39 -10.16 -9.04
CA ILE A 175 -13.71 -11.42 -9.36
C ILE A 175 -14.77 -12.52 -9.25
N PRO A 176 -14.92 -13.43 -10.24
CA PRO A 176 -15.91 -14.49 -10.17
C PRO A 176 -15.60 -15.46 -9.03
N MET A 177 -16.54 -15.64 -8.14
CA MET A 177 -16.44 -16.57 -7.01
C MET A 177 -17.23 -17.83 -7.36
N LEU A 178 -16.52 -18.92 -7.66
CA LEU A 178 -17.13 -20.19 -8.10
C LEU A 178 -17.33 -21.19 -6.94
N GLY A 179 -16.84 -20.86 -5.76
CA GLY A 179 -16.88 -21.68 -4.56
C GLY A 179 -17.98 -21.27 -3.57
N ARG A 180 -17.77 -21.66 -2.31
CA ARG A 180 -18.71 -21.36 -1.22
C ARG A 180 -18.39 -20.04 -0.50
N VAL A 181 -17.17 -19.54 -0.62
CA VAL A 181 -16.77 -18.26 -0.03
C VAL A 181 -17.27 -17.13 -0.93
N ASN A 182 -17.63 -16.01 -0.32
CA ASN A 182 -18.18 -14.84 -0.99
C ASN A 182 -17.18 -13.69 -1.15
N SER A 183 -15.98 -13.83 -0.59
CA SER A 183 -14.94 -12.82 -0.67
C SER A 183 -13.55 -13.47 -0.66
N LEU A 184 -12.55 -12.71 -1.09
CA LEU A 184 -11.12 -13.03 -0.99
C LEU A 184 -10.48 -12.10 0.03
N ASN A 185 -9.27 -12.46 0.49
CA ASN A 185 -8.44 -11.53 1.23
C ASN A 185 -8.12 -10.31 0.34
N VAL A 186 -8.09 -9.13 0.93
CA VAL A 186 -7.84 -7.88 0.20
C VAL A 186 -6.43 -7.78 -0.41
N SER A 187 -5.51 -8.60 0.06
CA SER A 187 -4.09 -8.60 -0.35
C SER A 187 -3.73 -9.61 -1.42
#